data_4e295b7ba89bc319799f730fd38aaa4e
#
_entry.id   4e295b7ba89bc319799f730fd38aaa4e
#
_cell.length_a   1.000
_cell.length_b   1.000
_cell.length_c   1.000
_cell.angle_alpha   90.00
_cell.angle_beta   90.00
_cell.angle_gamma   90.00
#
_symmetry.space_group_name_H-M   'P 1'
#
loop_
_entity.id
_entity.type
_entity.pdbx_description
1 polymer ?
#
loop_
_entity_poly.entity_id
_entity_poly.type
_entity_poly.pdbx_seq_one_letter_code
_entity_poly.pdbx_strand_id
1 'polypeptide(L)'
;MDGLDLAHFIVQTLEDKKGADIVVLDLRPDTVIADFFVICSANSDRQAKALAENVREKVKETYQVLPVAMEGKGNSGWVLLDYGHVIVHVFLEEERRFYNLEELWNQATVLLNIQ
;
A
#
# COMPACT_ATOMS: atom_id res chain seq x y z
N MET A 1 6.66 -4.97 -16.39
CA MET A 1 6.06 -3.95 -15.50
C MET A 1 7.10 -3.55 -14.48
N ASP A 2 7.43 -2.29 -14.38
CA ASP A 2 8.34 -1.87 -13.33
C ASP A 2 7.59 -1.49 -12.04
N GLY A 3 8.34 -1.36 -10.95
CA GLY A 3 7.74 -1.11 -9.65
C GLY A 3 7.08 0.25 -9.55
N LEU A 4 7.62 1.26 -10.20
CA LEU A 4 7.05 2.61 -10.14
C LEU A 4 5.70 2.66 -10.85
N ASP A 5 5.58 2.02 -12.02
CA ASP A 5 4.32 1.95 -12.74
C ASP A 5 3.26 1.22 -11.92
N LEU A 6 3.65 0.12 -11.28
CA LEU A 6 2.74 -0.63 -10.42
C LEU A 6 2.30 0.23 -9.22
N ALA A 7 3.25 0.92 -8.58
CA ALA A 7 2.92 1.78 -7.44
C ALA A 7 1.92 2.87 -7.84
N HIS A 8 2.13 3.53 -8.98
CA HIS A 8 1.20 4.56 -9.47
C HIS A 8 -0.17 3.99 -9.77
N PHE A 9 -0.23 2.82 -10.40
CA PHE A 9 -1.50 2.16 -10.68
C PHE A 9 -2.26 1.84 -9.39
N ILE A 10 -1.54 1.34 -8.38
CA ILE A 10 -2.14 1.02 -7.08
C ILE A 10 -2.67 2.29 -6.41
N VAL A 11 -1.92 3.39 -6.44
CA VAL A 11 -2.38 4.67 -5.89
C VAL A 11 -3.71 5.07 -6.51
N GLN A 12 -3.80 5.01 -7.84
CA GLN A 12 -5.02 5.38 -8.54
C GLN A 12 -6.18 4.48 -8.15
N THR A 13 -5.92 3.19 -8.00
CA THR A 13 -6.92 2.22 -7.58
C THR A 13 -7.44 2.54 -6.17
N LEU A 14 -6.53 2.90 -5.26
CA LEU A 14 -6.90 3.28 -3.89
C LEU A 14 -7.71 4.57 -3.86
N GLU A 15 -7.33 5.57 -4.67
CA GLU A 15 -8.09 6.82 -4.78
C GLU A 15 -9.50 6.59 -5.28
N ASP A 16 -9.65 5.73 -6.27
CA ASP A 16 -10.96 5.43 -6.87
C ASP A 16 -11.94 4.88 -5.85
N LYS A 17 -11.46 4.24 -4.80
CA LYS A 17 -12.28 3.67 -3.73
C LYS A 17 -12.17 4.45 -2.43
N LYS A 18 -11.76 5.72 -2.51
CA LYS A 18 -11.76 6.65 -1.38
C LYS A 18 -10.73 6.33 -0.30
N GLY A 19 -9.64 5.66 -0.64
CA GLY A 19 -8.51 5.53 0.27
C GLY A 19 -7.98 6.92 0.62
N ALA A 20 -7.57 7.12 1.87
CA ALA A 20 -7.15 8.43 2.36
C ALA A 20 -5.66 8.46 2.67
N ASP A 21 -5.10 9.66 2.65
CA ASP A 21 -3.71 9.92 3.06
C ASP A 21 -2.72 8.96 2.41
N ILE A 22 -2.76 8.90 1.07
CA ILE A 22 -1.96 7.96 0.31
C ILE A 22 -0.54 8.50 0.15
N VAL A 23 0.45 7.69 0.54
CA VAL A 23 1.86 8.04 0.46
C VAL A 23 2.60 6.94 -0.30
N VAL A 24 3.51 7.33 -1.20
CA VAL A 24 4.44 6.41 -1.85
C VAL A 24 5.84 6.74 -1.37
N LEU A 25 6.51 5.76 -0.79
CA LEU A 25 7.90 5.88 -0.35
C LEU A 25 8.80 5.13 -1.30
N ASP A 26 9.86 5.78 -1.77
CA ASP A 26 10.91 5.15 -2.55
C ASP A 26 11.99 4.68 -1.57
N LEU A 27 12.12 3.39 -1.43
CA LEU A 27 13.06 2.78 -0.48
C LEU A 27 14.42 2.49 -1.09
N ARG A 28 14.56 2.70 -2.40
CA ARG A 28 15.83 2.43 -3.10
C ARG A 28 16.86 3.50 -2.80
N PRO A 29 18.13 3.16 -2.74
CA PRO A 29 18.72 1.83 -2.73
C PRO A 29 18.93 1.28 -1.31
N ASP A 30 18.36 1.90 -0.29
CA ASP A 30 18.72 1.71 1.11
C ASP A 30 18.14 0.45 1.73
N THR A 31 17.29 -0.29 1.01
CA THR A 31 16.71 -1.51 1.55
C THR A 31 16.61 -2.59 0.48
N VAL A 32 16.64 -3.86 0.95
CA VAL A 32 16.40 -5.02 0.10
C VAL A 32 15.00 -5.60 0.30
N ILE A 33 14.21 -4.99 1.19
CA ILE A 33 12.85 -5.48 1.48
C ILE A 33 11.92 -5.26 0.29
N ALA A 34 11.93 -4.07 -0.25
CA ALA A 34 11.11 -3.69 -1.39
C ALA A 34 11.67 -2.42 -2.01
N ASP A 35 11.24 -2.11 -3.23
CA ASP A 35 11.60 -0.84 -3.87
C ASP A 35 10.69 0.29 -3.43
N PHE A 36 9.41 -0.01 -3.26
CA PHE A 36 8.42 1.01 -2.90
C PHE A 36 7.44 0.50 -1.86
N PHE A 37 7.05 1.38 -0.95
CA PHE A 37 5.87 1.20 -0.11
C PHE A 37 4.77 2.12 -0.61
N VAL A 38 3.54 1.61 -0.67
CA VAL A 38 2.34 2.43 -0.85
C VAL A 38 1.55 2.30 0.45
N ILE A 39 1.30 3.43 1.10
CA ILE A 39 0.63 3.46 2.40
C ILE A 39 -0.67 4.24 2.25
N CYS A 40 -1.75 3.70 2.77
CA CYS A 40 -3.07 4.28 2.65
C CYS A 40 -3.84 4.09 3.94
N SER A 41 -4.68 5.06 4.29
CA SER A 41 -5.57 4.95 5.46
C SER A 41 -6.98 4.59 5.03
N ALA A 42 -7.65 3.81 5.88
CA ALA A 42 -9.05 3.45 5.73
C ALA A 42 -9.80 3.88 6.99
N ASN A 43 -11.11 4.07 6.87
CA ASN A 43 -11.94 4.53 8.00
C ASN A 43 -12.57 3.39 8.78
N SER A 44 -12.43 2.16 8.33
CA SER A 44 -12.96 0.97 9.00
C SER A 44 -12.26 -0.27 8.49
N ASP A 45 -12.34 -1.37 9.25
CA ASP A 45 -11.81 -2.66 8.79
C ASP A 45 -12.49 -3.09 7.49
N ARG A 46 -13.77 -2.81 7.37
CA ARG A 46 -14.52 -3.14 6.16
C ARG A 46 -13.96 -2.41 4.95
N GLN A 47 -13.70 -1.12 5.08
CA GLN A 47 -13.11 -0.34 3.99
C GLN A 47 -11.68 -0.80 3.70
N ALA A 48 -10.90 -1.11 4.74
CA ALA A 48 -9.53 -1.59 4.54
C ALA A 48 -9.52 -2.87 3.70
N LYS A 49 -10.40 -3.81 4.01
CA LYS A 49 -10.54 -5.03 3.22
C LYS A 49 -10.97 -4.74 1.79
N ALA A 50 -11.95 -3.85 1.63
CA ALA A 50 -12.47 -3.51 0.31
C ALA A 50 -11.39 -2.85 -0.56
N LEU A 51 -10.59 -1.97 0.03
CA LEU A 51 -9.47 -1.33 -0.67
C LEU A 51 -8.44 -2.38 -1.11
N ALA A 52 -8.06 -3.27 -0.20
CA ALA A 52 -7.07 -4.30 -0.50
C ALA A 52 -7.57 -5.28 -1.58
N GLU A 53 -8.82 -5.73 -1.46
CA GLU A 53 -9.40 -6.64 -2.45
C GLU A 53 -9.50 -5.96 -3.82
N ASN A 54 -9.85 -4.68 -3.85
CA ASN A 54 -9.94 -3.96 -5.11
C ASN A 54 -8.58 -3.80 -5.78
N VAL A 55 -7.52 -3.54 -5.00
CA VAL A 55 -6.16 -3.50 -5.52
C VAL A 55 -5.79 -4.85 -6.13
N ARG A 56 -6.02 -5.93 -5.38
CA ARG A 56 -5.72 -7.28 -5.84
C ARG A 56 -6.42 -7.59 -7.16
N GLU A 57 -7.70 -7.28 -7.25
CA GLU A 57 -8.51 -7.54 -8.42
C GLU A 57 -8.05 -6.71 -9.63
N LYS A 58 -7.85 -5.42 -9.44
CA LYS A 58 -7.47 -4.52 -10.54
C LYS A 58 -6.08 -4.79 -11.07
N VAL A 59 -5.13 -5.11 -10.20
CA VAL A 59 -3.78 -5.47 -10.62
C VAL A 59 -3.82 -6.77 -11.42
N LYS A 60 -4.61 -7.75 -10.96
CA LYS A 60 -4.75 -8.99 -11.70
C LYS A 60 -5.38 -8.76 -13.08
N GLU A 61 -6.42 -7.95 -13.17
CA GLU A 61 -7.08 -7.66 -14.45
C GLU A 61 -6.13 -6.97 -15.43
N THR A 62 -5.33 -6.04 -14.95
CA THR A 62 -4.51 -5.17 -15.80
C THR A 62 -3.15 -5.80 -16.12
N TYR A 63 -2.51 -6.40 -15.14
CA TYR A 63 -1.13 -6.91 -15.27
C TYR A 63 -1.01 -8.41 -15.18
N GLN A 64 -2.09 -9.13 -14.87
CA GLN A 64 -2.10 -10.58 -14.67
C GLN A 64 -1.13 -11.02 -13.56
N VAL A 65 -1.03 -10.21 -12.50
CA VAL A 65 -0.14 -10.47 -11.37
C VAL A 65 -0.97 -10.56 -10.09
N LEU A 66 -0.66 -11.54 -9.26
CA LEU A 66 -1.21 -11.68 -7.93
C LEU A 66 -0.13 -11.36 -6.90
N PRO A 67 -0.50 -10.85 -5.71
CA PRO A 67 0.50 -10.65 -4.67
C PRO A 67 1.03 -12.00 -4.20
N VAL A 68 2.32 -12.03 -3.84
CA VAL A 68 2.94 -13.25 -3.30
C VAL A 68 2.42 -13.53 -1.89
N ALA A 69 1.93 -12.51 -1.20
CA ALA A 69 1.31 -12.66 0.12
C ALA A 69 0.29 -11.57 0.33
N MET A 70 -0.77 -11.89 1.06
CA MET A 70 -1.76 -10.92 1.50
C MET A 70 -2.07 -11.25 2.96
N GLU A 71 -1.77 -10.30 3.86
CA GLU A 71 -1.86 -10.53 5.28
C GLU A 71 -2.74 -9.49 5.96
N GLY A 72 -3.15 -9.77 7.20
CA GLY A 72 -3.93 -8.82 7.98
C GLY A 72 -5.43 -8.89 7.73
N LYS A 73 -5.93 -10.01 7.27
CA LYS A 73 -7.37 -10.20 7.08
C LYS A 73 -8.07 -10.18 8.43
N GLY A 74 -9.32 -9.76 8.43
CA GLY A 74 -10.12 -9.66 9.65
C GLY A 74 -10.03 -8.27 10.25
N ASN A 75 -10.00 -8.17 11.56
CA ASN A 75 -10.07 -6.90 12.27
C ASN A 75 -8.72 -6.48 12.84
N SER A 76 -7.66 -6.65 12.06
CA SER A 76 -6.30 -6.31 12.49
C SER A 76 -5.99 -4.82 12.41
N GLY A 77 -6.73 -4.08 11.59
CA GLY A 77 -6.44 -2.67 11.34
C GLY A 77 -5.27 -2.44 10.39
N TRP A 78 -4.71 -3.49 9.83
CA TRP A 78 -3.58 -3.40 8.91
C TRP A 78 -3.65 -4.56 7.91
N VAL A 79 -3.89 -4.22 6.63
CA VAL A 79 -3.89 -5.20 5.55
C VAL A 79 -2.69 -4.93 4.66
N LEU A 80 -1.93 -5.97 4.35
CA LEU A 80 -0.71 -5.87 3.58
C LEU A 80 -0.84 -6.71 2.31
N LEU A 81 -0.45 -6.13 1.16
CA LEU A 81 -0.31 -6.88 -0.10
C LEU A 81 1.14 -6.78 -0.53
N ASP A 82 1.79 -7.92 -0.65
CA ASP A 82 3.21 -8.00 -1.01
C ASP A 82 3.34 -8.42 -2.48
N TYR A 83 3.78 -7.49 -3.33
CA TYR A 83 4.06 -7.77 -4.73
C TYR A 83 5.56 -7.98 -4.99
N GLY A 84 6.34 -8.11 -3.93
CA GLY A 84 7.79 -8.28 -4.03
C GLY A 84 8.51 -6.94 -4.03
N HIS A 85 8.49 -6.24 -5.16
CA HIS A 85 9.13 -4.93 -5.27
C HIS A 85 8.25 -3.78 -4.82
N VAL A 86 6.94 -4.00 -4.68
CA VAL A 86 5.99 -3.01 -4.14
C VAL A 86 5.19 -3.67 -3.03
N ILE A 87 5.17 -3.07 -1.87
CA ILE A 87 4.35 -3.55 -0.75
C ILE A 87 3.31 -2.49 -0.42
N VAL A 88 2.04 -2.90 -0.41
CA VAL A 88 0.91 -2.01 -0.13
C VAL A 88 0.48 -2.22 1.31
N HIS A 89 0.34 -1.11 2.04
CA HIS A 89 -0.11 -1.11 3.43
C HIS A 89 -1.39 -0.31 3.53
N VAL A 90 -2.47 -0.95 3.96
CA VAL A 90 -3.74 -0.27 4.22
C VAL A 90 -4.00 -0.35 5.71
N PHE A 91 -4.04 0.81 6.36
CA PHE A 91 -4.16 0.93 7.81
C PHE A 91 -5.45 1.64 8.22
N LEU A 92 -5.97 1.26 9.38
CA LEU A 92 -6.82 2.18 10.13
C LEU A 92 -5.93 3.27 10.72
N GLU A 93 -6.49 4.45 10.94
CA GLU A 93 -5.70 5.60 11.39
C GLU A 93 -4.93 5.32 12.68
N GLU A 94 -5.55 4.62 13.62
CA GLU A 94 -4.92 4.28 14.89
C GLU A 94 -3.68 3.40 14.69
N GLU A 95 -3.81 2.36 13.89
CA GLU A 95 -2.69 1.45 13.59
C GLU A 95 -1.61 2.16 12.77
N ARG A 96 -2.00 3.03 11.87
CA ARG A 96 -1.03 3.80 11.09
C ARG A 96 -0.14 4.65 12.00
N ARG A 97 -0.75 5.31 12.97
CA ARG A 97 0.01 6.10 13.95
C ARG A 97 0.88 5.22 14.84
N PHE A 98 0.34 4.08 15.26
CA PHE A 98 1.06 3.17 16.15
C PHE A 98 2.30 2.58 15.51
N TYR A 99 2.15 2.01 14.30
CA TYR A 99 3.28 1.38 13.60
C TYR A 99 4.20 2.40 12.95
N ASN A 100 3.65 3.50 12.49
CA ASN A 100 4.37 4.66 11.98
C ASN A 100 5.51 4.31 11.02
N LEU A 101 5.18 3.62 9.93
CA LEU A 101 6.17 3.19 8.94
C LEU A 101 6.88 4.37 8.30
N GLU A 102 6.20 5.51 8.17
CA GLU A 102 6.76 6.69 7.56
C GLU A 102 7.91 7.24 8.38
N GLU A 103 7.83 7.16 9.71
CA GLU A 103 8.92 7.56 10.59
C GLU A 103 10.03 6.51 10.59
N LEU A 104 9.67 5.23 10.61
CA LEU A 104 10.65 4.15 10.55
C LEU A 104 11.51 4.25 9.29
N TRP A 105 10.89 4.63 8.18
CA TRP A 105 11.55 4.77 6.88
C TRP A 105 11.75 6.24 6.50
N ASN A 106 12.08 7.10 7.48
CA ASN A 106 12.15 8.54 7.26
C ASN A 106 13.29 8.96 6.32
N GLN A 107 14.24 8.08 6.02
CA GLN A 107 15.29 8.32 5.05
C GLN A 107 14.82 8.08 3.61
N ALA A 108 13.67 7.44 3.44
CA ALA A 108 13.12 7.18 2.11
C ALA A 108 12.62 8.47 1.48
N THR A 109 12.67 8.52 0.16
CA THR A 109 12.12 9.66 -0.58
C THR A 109 10.61 9.52 -0.70
N VAL A 110 9.88 10.56 -0.35
CA VAL A 110 8.43 10.61 -0.54
C VAL A 110 8.16 11.02 -1.98
N LEU A 111 7.67 10.09 -2.80
CA LEU A 111 7.36 10.37 -4.21
C LEU A 111 5.99 10.98 -4.40
N LEU A 112 5.07 10.68 -3.50
CA LEU A 112 3.69 11.11 -3.61
C LEU A 112 3.07 11.19 -2.23
N ASN A 113 2.27 12.22 -2.00
CA ASN A 113 1.54 12.39 -0.75
C ASN A 113 0.20 13.04 -1.09
N ILE A 114 -0.87 12.24 -1.09
CA ILE A 114 -2.23 12.69 -1.40
C ILE A 114 -3.06 12.64 -0.14
N GLN A 115 -3.57 13.78 0.26
CA GLN A 115 -4.39 13.90 1.48
C GLN A 115 -5.88 14.00 1.20
#